data_6c65812a0f5318e75cdc468dfa5312d5
#
_entry.id   6c65812a0f5318e75cdc468dfa5312d5
#
_cell.length_a   1.000
_cell.length_b   1.000
_cell.length_c   1.000
_cell.angle_alpha   90.00
_cell.angle_beta   90.00
_cell.angle_gamma   90.00
#
_symmetry.space_group_name_H-M   'P 1'
#
loop_
_entity.id
_entity.type
_entity.pdbx_description
1 polymer ?
#
loop_
_entity_poly.entity_id
_entity_poly.type
_entity_poly.pdbx_seq_one_letter_code
_entity_poly.pdbx_strand_id
1 'polypeptide(L)'
;MSGISTRPQPIAAPESPGARGGAANAAEAALLERTAQGDLRAFETLYRAYFPRLTRFLERMTRRTDLVEEILNDTMLVVSGGAHKYNRTSKVSTWIFAIAYRKALKALRDRHEFAETDVDLAELAGADEHEPKDELLQLQLRRVLSEAVEALSANHRAVIELTYFQEMGYREIADIMGCPVETVKTRMFHARRRLKVLLPDKLEDLL
;
A
#
# COMPACT_ATOMS: atom_id res chain seq x y z
N MET A 1 -29.09 32.53 18.28
CA MET A 1 -29.10 31.22 17.63
C MET A 1 -27.70 31.05 17.01
N SER A 2 -26.80 30.45 17.77
CA SER A 2 -25.37 30.33 17.38
C SER A 2 -25.16 28.96 16.75
N GLY A 3 -24.92 28.93 15.44
CA GLY A 3 -24.59 27.72 14.70
C GLY A 3 -23.15 27.31 14.97
N ILE A 4 -22.96 26.16 15.61
CA ILE A 4 -21.66 25.54 15.82
C ILE A 4 -21.26 24.86 14.52
N SER A 5 -20.35 25.51 13.76
CA SER A 5 -19.70 24.91 12.59
C SER A 5 -18.65 23.92 13.08
N THR A 6 -18.99 22.65 13.13
CA THR A 6 -18.04 21.58 13.44
C THR A 6 -17.24 21.26 12.18
N ARG A 7 -16.05 21.82 12.06
CA ARG A 7 -15.05 21.39 11.08
C ARG A 7 -14.66 19.95 11.39
N PRO A 8 -14.70 19.00 10.43
CA PRO A 8 -14.16 17.66 10.65
C PRO A 8 -12.66 17.78 10.93
N GLN A 9 -12.23 17.25 12.08
CA GLN A 9 -10.80 17.16 12.41
C GLN A 9 -10.12 16.17 11.47
N PRO A 10 -8.91 16.47 10.96
CA PRO A 10 -8.13 15.50 10.20
C PRO A 10 -7.80 14.31 11.10
N ILE A 11 -8.22 13.11 10.70
CA ILE A 11 -7.82 11.87 11.36
C ILE A 11 -6.31 11.79 11.28
N ALA A 12 -5.65 11.80 12.44
CA ALA A 12 -4.21 11.69 12.54
C ALA A 12 -3.73 10.40 11.87
N ALA A 13 -2.65 10.49 11.08
CA ALA A 13 -1.98 9.30 10.59
C ALA A 13 -1.54 8.44 11.79
N PRO A 14 -1.63 7.09 11.72
CA PRO A 14 -1.16 6.25 12.79
C PRO A 14 0.30 6.57 13.11
N GLU A 15 0.59 6.89 14.38
CA GLU A 15 1.96 7.10 14.84
C GLU A 15 2.75 5.80 14.67
N SER A 16 3.93 5.89 14.08
CA SER A 16 4.81 4.74 13.89
C SER A 16 5.10 4.06 15.23
N PRO A 17 4.96 2.74 15.38
CA PRO A 17 5.26 2.03 16.63
C PRO A 17 6.78 2.08 16.91
N GLY A 18 7.18 2.99 17.82
CA GLY A 18 8.57 3.46 17.92
C GLY A 18 9.63 2.45 18.38
N ALA A 19 9.41 1.61 19.37
CA ALA A 19 10.49 0.78 19.94
C ALA A 19 10.57 -0.64 19.33
N ARG A 20 9.45 -1.27 19.06
CA ARG A 20 9.41 -2.61 18.42
C ARG A 20 9.86 -2.56 16.96
N GLY A 21 9.56 -1.48 16.25
CA GLY A 21 9.99 -1.25 14.88
C GLY A 21 11.51 -1.09 14.73
N GLY A 22 12.19 -0.51 15.73
CA GLY A 22 13.63 -0.34 15.70
C GLY A 22 14.41 -1.65 15.78
N ALA A 23 14.04 -2.54 16.70
CA ALA A 23 14.68 -3.84 16.87
C ALA A 23 14.44 -4.75 15.65
N ALA A 24 13.22 -4.76 15.10
CA ALA A 24 12.89 -5.51 13.90
C ALA A 24 13.71 -5.02 12.70
N ASN A 25 13.79 -3.72 12.48
CA ASN A 25 14.59 -3.15 11.39
C ASN A 25 16.10 -3.45 11.55
N ALA A 26 16.63 -3.45 12.77
CA ALA A 26 18.03 -3.81 13.02
C ALA A 26 18.31 -5.28 12.66
N ALA A 27 17.38 -6.18 12.99
CA ALA A 27 17.48 -7.61 12.63
C ALA A 27 17.42 -7.80 11.10
N GLU A 28 16.49 -7.11 10.41
CA GLU A 28 16.39 -7.13 8.95
C GLU A 28 17.66 -6.55 8.28
N ALA A 29 18.22 -5.47 8.82
CA ALA A 29 19.46 -4.89 8.33
C ALA A 29 20.65 -5.85 8.46
N ALA A 30 20.74 -6.57 9.58
CA ALA A 30 21.77 -7.60 9.77
C ALA A 30 21.63 -8.76 8.77
N LEU A 31 20.39 -9.19 8.48
CA LEU A 31 20.14 -10.20 7.43
C LEU A 31 20.56 -9.69 6.05
N LEU A 32 20.26 -8.43 5.75
CA LEU A 32 20.63 -7.83 4.46
C LEU A 32 22.16 -7.70 4.31
N GLU A 33 22.88 -7.36 5.37
CA GLU A 33 24.35 -7.35 5.36
C GLU A 33 24.94 -8.74 5.10
N ARG A 34 24.43 -9.76 5.77
CA ARG A 34 24.84 -11.16 5.53
C ARG A 34 24.51 -11.57 4.08
N THR A 35 23.36 -11.16 3.57
CA THR A 35 22.99 -11.40 2.16
C THR A 35 24.01 -10.74 1.22
N ALA A 36 24.46 -9.53 1.51
CA ALA A 36 25.51 -8.83 0.73
C ALA A 36 26.86 -9.58 0.74
N GLN A 37 27.10 -10.39 1.78
CA GLN A 37 28.30 -11.25 1.90
C GLN A 37 28.11 -12.65 1.26
N GLY A 38 26.97 -12.90 0.60
CA GLY A 38 26.66 -14.16 -0.07
C GLY A 38 26.02 -15.22 0.82
N ASP A 39 25.54 -14.87 2.02
CA ASP A 39 24.83 -15.81 2.89
C ASP A 39 23.42 -16.09 2.36
N LEU A 40 23.27 -17.24 1.70
CA LEU A 40 21.99 -17.68 1.13
C LEU A 40 20.91 -17.94 2.19
N ARG A 41 21.27 -18.33 3.41
CA ARG A 41 20.29 -18.56 4.49
C ARG A 41 19.72 -17.23 5.00
N ALA A 42 20.56 -16.20 5.07
CA ALA A 42 20.09 -14.85 5.42
C ALA A 42 19.13 -14.32 4.34
N PHE A 43 19.45 -14.51 3.07
CA PHE A 43 18.55 -14.17 1.97
C PHE A 43 17.23 -14.95 2.02
N GLU A 44 17.28 -16.27 2.23
CA GLU A 44 16.09 -17.09 2.36
C GLU A 44 15.19 -16.61 3.51
N THR A 45 15.78 -16.21 4.63
CA THR A 45 15.03 -15.66 5.77
C THR A 45 14.32 -14.36 5.39
N LEU A 46 15.01 -13.44 4.71
CA LEU A 46 14.40 -12.20 4.18
C LEU A 46 13.31 -12.54 3.17
N TYR A 47 13.56 -13.42 2.22
CA TYR A 47 12.60 -13.84 1.21
C TYR A 47 11.30 -14.32 1.86
N ARG A 48 11.40 -15.26 2.79
CA ARG A 48 10.23 -15.80 3.51
C ARG A 48 9.46 -14.74 4.30
N ALA A 49 10.15 -13.78 4.90
CA ALA A 49 9.51 -12.70 5.65
C ALA A 49 8.78 -11.70 4.73
N TYR A 50 9.34 -11.42 3.55
CA TYR A 50 8.78 -10.45 2.63
C TYR A 50 7.80 -11.01 1.60
N PHE A 51 7.89 -12.31 1.28
CA PHE A 51 7.04 -12.97 0.29
C PHE A 51 5.54 -12.67 0.52
N PRO A 52 4.94 -12.99 1.68
CA PRO A 52 3.50 -12.77 1.88
C PRO A 52 3.11 -11.28 1.88
N ARG A 53 4.00 -10.41 2.32
CA ARG A 53 3.79 -8.97 2.37
C ARG A 53 3.82 -8.35 0.98
N LEU A 54 4.81 -8.71 0.17
CA LEU A 54 4.95 -8.25 -1.20
C LEU A 54 3.84 -8.81 -2.10
N THR A 55 3.50 -10.09 -1.97
CA THR A 55 2.39 -10.71 -2.72
C THR A 55 1.12 -9.90 -2.52
N ARG A 56 0.71 -9.68 -1.27
CA ARG A 56 -0.51 -8.90 -0.96
C ARG A 56 -0.44 -7.47 -1.51
N PHE A 57 0.69 -6.79 -1.33
CA PHE A 57 0.90 -5.43 -1.84
C PHE A 57 0.77 -5.37 -3.36
N LEU A 58 1.44 -6.28 -4.07
CA LEU A 58 1.45 -6.33 -5.52
C LEU A 58 0.08 -6.72 -6.10
N GLU A 59 -0.60 -7.71 -5.51
CA GLU A 59 -1.97 -8.10 -5.90
C GLU A 59 -2.92 -6.90 -5.84
N ARG A 60 -2.92 -6.20 -4.71
CA ARG A 60 -3.81 -5.05 -4.50
C ARG A 60 -3.42 -3.84 -5.35
N MET A 61 -2.13 -3.59 -5.53
CA MET A 61 -1.65 -2.47 -6.33
C MET A 61 -1.90 -2.69 -7.83
N THR A 62 -1.55 -3.87 -8.35
CA THR A 62 -1.59 -4.12 -9.80
C THR A 62 -2.95 -4.63 -10.27
N ARG A 63 -3.70 -5.36 -9.41
CA ARG A 63 -4.92 -6.11 -9.77
C ARG A 63 -4.65 -7.19 -10.85
N ARG A 64 -3.41 -7.64 -10.95
CA ARG A 64 -2.93 -8.58 -11.94
C ARG A 64 -2.15 -9.70 -11.26
N THR A 65 -2.84 -10.78 -10.94
CA THR A 65 -2.26 -11.95 -10.28
C THR A 65 -1.15 -12.60 -11.12
N ASP A 66 -1.29 -12.54 -12.44
CA ASP A 66 -0.31 -13.03 -13.41
C ASP A 66 1.03 -12.27 -13.38
N LEU A 67 1.06 -11.02 -12.89
CA LEU A 67 2.28 -10.22 -12.78
C LEU A 67 2.95 -10.33 -11.40
N VAL A 68 2.22 -10.78 -10.38
CA VAL A 68 2.67 -10.71 -8.98
C VAL A 68 3.95 -11.51 -8.77
N GLU A 69 3.98 -12.75 -9.23
CA GLU A 69 5.12 -13.65 -9.05
C GLU A 69 6.37 -13.13 -9.78
N GLU A 70 6.22 -12.68 -11.02
CA GLU A 70 7.31 -12.09 -11.81
C GLU A 70 7.88 -10.85 -11.11
N ILE A 71 7.03 -9.89 -10.72
CA ILE A 71 7.45 -8.66 -10.06
C ILE A 71 8.09 -8.95 -8.70
N LEU A 72 7.56 -9.91 -7.95
CA LEU A 72 8.08 -10.31 -6.65
C LEU A 72 9.49 -10.92 -6.81
N ASN A 73 9.64 -11.90 -7.70
CA ASN A 73 10.91 -12.56 -7.95
C ASN A 73 11.96 -11.56 -8.46
N ASP A 74 11.58 -10.69 -9.37
CA ASP A 74 12.39 -9.58 -9.87
C ASP A 74 12.82 -8.61 -8.74
N THR A 75 11.89 -8.32 -7.82
CA THR A 75 12.18 -7.49 -6.64
C THR A 75 13.22 -8.16 -5.76
N MET A 76 13.03 -9.43 -5.43
CA MET A 76 13.94 -10.17 -4.55
C MET A 76 15.30 -10.44 -5.21
N LEU A 77 15.35 -10.58 -6.53
CA LEU A 77 16.62 -10.63 -7.28
C LEU A 77 17.39 -9.32 -7.15
N VAL A 78 16.71 -8.16 -7.28
CA VAL A 78 17.34 -6.85 -7.06
C VAL A 78 17.76 -6.68 -5.61
N VAL A 79 16.99 -7.16 -4.63
CA VAL A 79 17.34 -7.14 -3.21
C VAL A 79 18.62 -7.94 -2.97
N SER A 80 18.71 -9.17 -3.48
CA SER A 80 19.89 -10.03 -3.33
C SER A 80 21.13 -9.40 -3.96
N GLY A 81 21.05 -9.03 -5.24
CA GLY A 81 22.18 -8.44 -5.96
C GLY A 81 22.55 -7.02 -5.51
N GLY A 82 21.60 -6.30 -4.95
CA GLY A 82 21.74 -4.91 -4.49
C GLY A 82 21.92 -4.73 -2.99
N ALA A 83 21.99 -5.79 -2.21
CA ALA A 83 22.09 -5.73 -0.76
C ALA A 83 23.26 -4.86 -0.26
N HIS A 84 24.40 -4.88 -0.97
CA HIS A 84 25.58 -4.04 -0.70
C HIS A 84 25.35 -2.53 -0.94
N LYS A 85 24.27 -2.14 -1.62
CA LYS A 85 23.91 -0.74 -1.89
C LYS A 85 23.00 -0.15 -0.81
N TYR A 86 22.50 -0.98 0.10
CA TYR A 86 21.66 -0.50 1.18
C TYR A 86 22.47 0.31 2.19
N ASN A 87 22.19 1.60 2.26
CA ASN A 87 22.96 2.58 3.05
C ASN A 87 22.36 2.93 4.42
N ARG A 88 21.29 2.22 4.84
CA ARG A 88 20.60 2.43 6.13
C ARG A 88 19.95 3.81 6.31
N THR A 89 19.77 4.60 5.25
CA THR A 89 19.07 5.90 5.34
C THR A 89 17.57 5.75 5.53
N SER A 90 17.01 4.59 5.21
CA SER A 90 15.61 4.22 5.42
C SER A 90 15.53 2.83 6.05
N LYS A 91 14.35 2.42 6.50
CA LYS A 91 14.13 1.03 6.93
C LYS A 91 14.32 0.05 5.78
N VAL A 92 14.71 -1.20 6.10
CA VAL A 92 14.82 -2.28 5.09
C VAL A 92 13.50 -2.48 4.37
N SER A 93 12.39 -2.46 5.11
CA SER A 93 11.05 -2.54 4.52
C SER A 93 10.80 -1.42 3.50
N THR A 94 11.09 -0.17 3.84
CA THR A 94 10.94 0.98 2.93
C THR A 94 11.75 0.78 1.65
N TRP A 95 13.00 0.33 1.77
CA TRP A 95 13.87 0.08 0.64
C TRP A 95 13.34 -1.04 -0.28
N ILE A 96 12.91 -2.19 0.30
CA ILE A 96 12.37 -3.32 -0.46
C ILE A 96 11.04 -2.95 -1.14
N PHE A 97 10.12 -2.30 -0.42
CA PHE A 97 8.85 -1.87 -1.01
C PHE A 97 9.03 -0.80 -2.09
N ALA A 98 10.06 0.06 -1.99
CA ALA A 98 10.38 1.01 -3.05
C ALA A 98 10.84 0.31 -4.35
N ILE A 99 11.56 -0.81 -4.24
CA ILE A 99 11.94 -1.63 -5.41
C ILE A 99 10.68 -2.26 -6.01
N ALA A 100 9.85 -2.90 -5.19
CA ALA A 100 8.61 -3.54 -5.63
C ALA A 100 7.65 -2.54 -6.30
N TYR A 101 7.45 -1.37 -5.70
CA TYR A 101 6.61 -0.31 -6.25
C TYR A 101 7.05 0.14 -7.64
N ARG A 102 8.36 0.41 -7.81
CA ARG A 102 8.91 0.82 -9.12
C ARG A 102 8.78 -0.27 -10.18
N LYS A 103 9.01 -1.53 -9.81
CA LYS A 103 8.82 -2.69 -10.70
C LYS A 103 7.35 -2.83 -11.13
N ALA A 104 6.43 -2.71 -10.18
CA ALA A 104 4.99 -2.77 -10.47
C ALA A 104 4.55 -1.64 -11.39
N LEU A 105 4.98 -0.40 -11.14
CA LEU A 105 4.66 0.73 -12.03
C LEU A 105 5.20 0.51 -13.45
N LYS A 106 6.43 -0.02 -13.57
CA LYS A 106 7.01 -0.33 -14.87
C LYS A 106 6.17 -1.37 -15.61
N ALA A 107 5.83 -2.49 -14.95
CA ALA A 107 5.02 -3.54 -15.54
C ALA A 107 3.63 -3.05 -16.01
N LEU A 108 2.99 -2.17 -15.22
CA LEU A 108 1.71 -1.57 -15.60
C LEU A 108 1.84 -0.58 -16.78
N ARG A 109 2.92 0.21 -16.84
CA ARG A 109 3.20 1.13 -17.99
C ARG A 109 3.47 0.36 -19.27
N ASP A 110 4.30 -0.66 -19.21
CA ASP A 110 4.68 -1.47 -20.38
C ASP A 110 3.44 -2.13 -21.01
N ARG A 111 2.38 -2.32 -20.24
CA ARG A 111 1.08 -2.87 -20.69
C ARG A 111 0.00 -1.81 -20.95
N HIS A 112 0.34 -0.52 -20.95
CA HIS A 112 -0.63 0.58 -21.10
C HIS A 112 -1.78 0.59 -20.07
N GLU A 113 -1.61 -0.07 -18.94
CA GLU A 113 -2.60 -0.16 -17.86
C GLU A 113 -2.42 0.90 -16.77
N PHE A 114 -1.39 1.73 -16.89
CA PHE A 114 -1.10 2.81 -15.96
C PHE A 114 -1.77 4.11 -16.42
N ALA A 115 -2.93 4.42 -15.84
CA ALA A 115 -3.50 5.76 -15.94
C ALA A 115 -2.82 6.66 -14.90
N GLU A 116 -2.03 7.62 -15.34
CA GLU A 116 -1.42 8.65 -14.48
C GLU A 116 -2.44 9.64 -13.90
N THR A 117 -3.71 9.47 -14.26
CA THR A 117 -4.75 10.44 -13.97
C THR A 117 -5.15 10.37 -12.50
N ASP A 118 -4.51 11.21 -11.67
CA ASP A 118 -5.07 11.71 -10.40
C ASP A 118 -6.24 12.70 -10.67
N VAL A 119 -6.90 12.57 -11.84
CA VAL A 119 -8.05 13.41 -12.20
C VAL A 119 -9.27 12.94 -11.47
N ASP A 120 -9.87 13.85 -10.75
CA ASP A 120 -11.17 13.77 -10.09
C ASP A 120 -12.26 13.49 -11.16
N LEU A 121 -12.46 12.24 -11.53
CA LEU A 121 -13.64 11.82 -12.27
C LEU A 121 -14.78 11.69 -11.25
N ALA A 122 -15.37 12.81 -10.92
CA ALA A 122 -16.70 12.86 -10.34
C ALA A 122 -17.68 12.34 -11.39
N GLU A 123 -18.44 11.36 -10.99
CA GLU A 123 -19.63 10.77 -11.61
C GLU A 123 -19.47 9.31 -12.02
N LEU A 124 -19.90 8.45 -11.09
CA LEU A 124 -20.56 7.19 -11.42
C LEU A 124 -21.61 6.93 -10.33
N ALA A 125 -22.85 6.85 -10.78
CA ALA A 125 -24.04 6.70 -9.98
C ALA A 125 -24.15 5.34 -9.30
N GLY A 126 -24.94 5.33 -8.21
CA GLY A 126 -25.28 4.34 -7.26
C GLY A 126 -25.62 2.93 -7.77
N ALA A 127 -25.50 1.99 -6.86
CA ALA A 127 -25.95 0.63 -6.99
C ALA A 127 -26.89 0.26 -5.85
N ASP A 128 -27.88 -0.56 -6.17
CA ASP A 128 -29.08 -0.96 -5.46
C ASP A 128 -28.87 -1.60 -4.07
N GLU A 129 -29.89 -1.41 -3.24
CA GLU A 129 -30.02 -1.93 -1.88
C GLU A 129 -30.38 -3.41 -1.85
N HIS A 130 -29.68 -4.18 -1.00
CA HIS A 130 -30.17 -5.47 -0.53
C HIS A 130 -29.75 -5.70 0.94
N GLU A 131 -30.69 -5.99 1.81
CA GLU A 131 -30.45 -6.35 3.20
C GLU A 131 -30.03 -7.81 3.35
N PRO A 132 -28.96 -8.12 4.12
CA PRO A 132 -28.61 -9.49 4.46
C PRO A 132 -28.25 -9.77 5.92
N LYS A 133 -28.42 -11.04 6.31
CA LYS A 133 -28.13 -11.62 7.62
C LYS A 133 -26.61 -11.81 7.85
N ASP A 134 -26.16 -11.78 9.10
CA ASP A 134 -24.78 -11.48 9.56
C ASP A 134 -23.57 -12.05 8.80
N GLU A 135 -23.53 -13.30 8.38
CA GLU A 135 -22.39 -13.85 7.61
C GLU A 135 -22.40 -13.42 6.13
N LEU A 136 -23.59 -13.37 5.55
CA LEU A 136 -23.79 -12.87 4.19
C LEU A 136 -23.44 -11.38 4.11
N LEU A 137 -23.74 -10.62 5.16
CA LEU A 137 -23.38 -9.20 5.28
C LEU A 137 -21.87 -8.98 5.27
N GLN A 138 -21.11 -9.78 6.02
CA GLN A 138 -19.64 -9.67 6.01
C GLN A 138 -19.02 -10.03 4.64
N LEU A 139 -19.59 -11.01 3.94
CA LEU A 139 -19.13 -11.36 2.60
C LEU A 139 -19.48 -10.27 1.57
N GLN A 140 -20.67 -9.72 1.65
CA GLN A 140 -21.10 -8.61 0.79
C GLN A 140 -20.29 -7.34 1.07
N LEU A 141 -20.06 -7.03 2.37
CA LEU A 141 -19.22 -5.92 2.78
C LEU A 141 -17.79 -6.04 2.22
N ARG A 142 -17.19 -7.23 2.35
CA ARG A 142 -15.86 -7.50 1.77
C ARG A 142 -15.85 -7.32 0.26
N ARG A 143 -16.91 -7.75 -0.42
CA ARG A 143 -17.05 -7.61 -1.87
C ARG A 143 -17.16 -6.13 -2.27
N VAL A 144 -18.05 -5.37 -1.63
CA VAL A 144 -18.24 -3.94 -1.90
C VAL A 144 -16.95 -3.15 -1.62
N LEU A 145 -16.26 -3.44 -0.49
CA LEU A 145 -14.95 -2.85 -0.19
C LEU A 145 -13.90 -3.20 -1.24
N SER A 146 -13.86 -4.45 -1.70
CA SER A 146 -12.93 -4.88 -2.74
C SER A 146 -13.20 -4.13 -4.04
N GLU A 147 -14.44 -4.07 -4.49
CA GLU A 147 -14.86 -3.37 -5.71
C GLU A 147 -14.55 -1.86 -5.61
N ALA A 148 -14.80 -1.23 -4.46
CA ALA A 148 -14.49 0.19 -4.24
C ALA A 148 -12.98 0.47 -4.28
N VAL A 149 -12.16 -0.37 -3.64
CA VAL A 149 -10.70 -0.27 -3.72
C VAL A 149 -10.21 -0.53 -5.14
N GLU A 150 -10.85 -1.44 -5.85
CA GLU A 150 -10.54 -1.76 -7.24
C GLU A 150 -10.80 -0.59 -8.20
N ALA A 151 -11.75 0.27 -7.91
CA ALA A 151 -12.01 1.49 -8.68
C ALA A 151 -10.99 2.61 -8.47
N LEU A 152 -10.04 2.45 -7.54
CA LEU A 152 -8.97 3.41 -7.30
C LEU A 152 -7.84 3.26 -8.33
N SER A 153 -7.10 4.35 -8.60
CA SER A 153 -5.85 4.28 -9.36
C SER A 153 -4.79 3.44 -8.64
N ALA A 154 -3.79 2.92 -9.36
CA ALA A 154 -2.69 2.14 -8.78
C ALA A 154 -1.96 2.91 -7.66
N ASN A 155 -1.77 4.22 -7.83
CA ASN A 155 -1.16 5.09 -6.82
C ASN A 155 -2.02 5.21 -5.56
N HIS A 156 -3.33 5.38 -5.70
CA HIS A 156 -4.25 5.44 -4.58
C HIS A 156 -4.32 4.10 -3.83
N ARG A 157 -4.37 2.97 -4.55
CA ARG A 157 -4.30 1.63 -3.93
C ARG A 157 -3.00 1.43 -3.16
N ALA A 158 -1.86 1.84 -3.74
CA ALA A 158 -0.56 1.73 -3.08
C ALA A 158 -0.51 2.52 -1.77
N VAL A 159 -1.00 3.77 -1.75
CA VAL A 159 -1.03 4.58 -0.51
C VAL A 159 -1.91 3.94 0.56
N ILE A 160 -3.09 3.42 0.20
CA ILE A 160 -3.99 2.72 1.13
C ILE A 160 -3.29 1.47 1.68
N GLU A 161 -2.73 0.62 0.83
CA GLU A 161 -2.08 -0.64 1.23
C GLU A 161 -0.89 -0.38 2.17
N LEU A 162 -0.02 0.56 1.81
CA LEU A 162 1.16 0.90 2.61
C LEU A 162 0.78 1.51 3.96
N THR A 163 -0.29 2.31 4.02
CA THR A 163 -0.72 2.94 5.28
C THR A 163 -1.40 1.94 6.21
N TYR A 164 -2.40 1.20 5.72
CA TYR A 164 -3.28 0.41 6.59
C TYR A 164 -2.83 -1.04 6.80
N PHE A 165 -2.12 -1.62 5.83
CA PHE A 165 -1.72 -3.03 5.91
C PHE A 165 -0.23 -3.21 6.16
N GLN A 166 0.60 -2.23 5.78
CA GLN A 166 2.03 -2.24 6.09
C GLN A 166 2.38 -1.30 7.24
N GLU A 167 1.40 -0.55 7.77
CA GLU A 167 1.55 0.37 8.91
C GLU A 167 2.67 1.41 8.73
N MET A 168 2.88 1.86 7.48
CA MET A 168 3.94 2.79 7.14
C MET A 168 3.50 4.23 7.31
N GLY A 169 4.38 5.07 7.87
CA GLY A 169 4.17 6.50 7.96
C GLY A 169 4.31 7.21 6.61
N TYR A 170 3.69 8.37 6.46
CA TYR A 170 3.68 9.12 5.18
C TYR A 170 5.08 9.49 4.66
N ARG A 171 6.09 9.64 5.54
CA ARG A 171 7.47 9.85 5.10
C ARG A 171 8.05 8.60 4.45
N GLU A 172 7.82 7.43 5.02
CA GLU A 172 8.26 6.14 4.44
C GLU A 172 7.54 5.88 3.11
N ILE A 173 6.25 6.19 3.03
CA ILE A 173 5.47 6.07 1.78
C ILE A 173 5.99 7.03 0.72
N ALA A 174 6.35 8.25 1.09
CA ALA A 174 6.95 9.23 0.19
C ALA A 174 8.29 8.73 -0.40
N ASP A 175 9.14 8.11 0.44
CA ASP A 175 10.39 7.47 0.01
C ASP A 175 10.13 6.30 -0.94
N ILE A 176 9.14 5.45 -0.64
CA ILE A 176 8.74 4.32 -1.49
C ILE A 176 8.26 4.80 -2.85
N MET A 177 7.37 5.79 -2.87
CA MET A 177 6.73 6.28 -4.08
C MET A 177 7.59 7.28 -4.87
N GLY A 178 8.70 7.77 -4.28
CA GLY A 178 9.57 8.77 -4.90
C GLY A 178 8.88 10.11 -5.11
N CYS A 179 8.02 10.54 -4.17
CA CYS A 179 7.26 11.79 -4.26
C CYS A 179 7.27 12.57 -2.93
N PRO A 180 6.95 13.87 -2.93
CA PRO A 180 6.82 14.65 -1.70
C PRO A 180 5.76 14.09 -0.75
N VAL A 181 5.95 14.25 0.58
CA VAL A 181 4.98 13.83 1.60
C VAL A 181 3.60 14.46 1.38
N GLU A 182 3.55 15.70 0.90
CA GLU A 182 2.28 16.37 0.58
C GLU A 182 1.52 15.67 -0.56
N THR A 183 2.24 15.11 -1.53
CA THR A 183 1.64 14.27 -2.59
C THR A 183 1.02 12.99 -2.00
N VAL A 184 1.68 12.36 -1.03
CA VAL A 184 1.12 11.19 -0.33
C VAL A 184 -0.16 11.56 0.42
N LYS A 185 -0.17 12.70 1.13
CA LYS A 185 -1.37 13.21 1.83
C LYS A 185 -2.52 13.47 0.86
N THR A 186 -2.23 14.13 -0.26
CA THR A 186 -3.22 14.42 -1.29
C THR A 186 -3.79 13.13 -1.89
N ARG A 187 -2.94 12.17 -2.25
CA ARG A 187 -3.37 10.84 -2.75
C ARG A 187 -4.23 10.11 -1.73
N MET A 188 -3.86 10.13 -0.45
CA MET A 188 -4.66 9.53 0.61
C MET A 188 -6.02 10.22 0.76
N PHE A 189 -6.05 11.56 0.69
CA PHE A 189 -7.29 12.33 0.74
C PHE A 189 -8.23 11.94 -0.43
N HIS A 190 -7.72 11.91 -1.66
CA HIS A 190 -8.52 11.53 -2.83
C HIS A 190 -8.95 10.06 -2.79
N ALA A 191 -8.07 9.16 -2.36
CA ALA A 191 -8.41 7.75 -2.19
C ALA A 191 -9.58 7.57 -1.21
N ARG A 192 -9.52 8.21 -0.03
CA ARG A 192 -10.61 8.16 0.96
C ARG A 192 -11.89 8.78 0.44
N ARG A 193 -11.80 9.95 -0.20
CA ARG A 193 -12.96 10.61 -0.80
C ARG A 193 -13.64 9.72 -1.85
N ARG A 194 -12.83 9.05 -2.69
CA ARG A 194 -13.37 8.13 -3.69
C ARG A 194 -14.02 6.90 -3.06
N LEU A 195 -13.40 6.32 -2.04
CA LEU A 195 -13.99 5.21 -1.29
C LEU A 195 -15.31 5.61 -0.63
N LYS A 196 -15.37 6.80 -0.03
CA LYS A 196 -16.60 7.32 0.58
C LYS A 196 -17.76 7.43 -0.43
N VAL A 197 -17.49 7.82 -1.66
CA VAL A 197 -18.51 7.90 -2.73
C VAL A 197 -18.95 6.52 -3.23
N LEU A 198 -18.05 5.53 -3.18
CA LEU A 198 -18.31 4.19 -3.69
C LEU A 198 -18.90 3.23 -2.63
N LEU A 199 -18.79 3.61 -1.36
CA LEU A 199 -19.30 2.81 -0.25
C LEU A 199 -20.69 3.30 0.15
N PRO A 200 -21.66 2.40 0.42
CA PRO A 200 -22.98 2.76 0.94
C PRO A 200 -22.87 3.52 2.27
N ASP A 201 -23.82 4.41 2.56
CA ASP A 201 -23.86 5.29 3.74
C ASP A 201 -23.65 4.57 5.09
N LYS A 202 -24.06 3.30 5.19
CA LYS A 202 -23.87 2.47 6.40
C LYS A 202 -22.41 2.14 6.74
N LEU A 203 -21.46 2.47 5.86
CA LEU A 203 -20.02 2.20 6.01
C LEU A 203 -19.20 3.47 6.24
N GLU A 204 -19.83 4.64 6.21
CA GLU A 204 -19.14 5.93 6.42
C GLU A 204 -18.46 6.01 7.80
N ASP A 205 -19.05 5.40 8.84
CA ASP A 205 -18.54 5.43 10.21
C ASP A 205 -17.28 4.57 10.42
N LEU A 206 -16.90 3.75 9.43
CA LEU A 206 -15.73 2.86 9.49
C LEU A 206 -14.48 3.42 8.78
N LEU A 207 -14.59 4.56 8.11
CA LEU A 207 -13.50 5.24 7.38
C LEU A 207 -13.08 6.55 8.03
#